data_c3465f1780c0da04fa5681faa9b7eacf
#
_entry.id   c3465f1780c0da04fa5681faa9b7eacf
#
_cell.length_a   1.000
_cell.length_b   1.000
_cell.length_c   1.000
_cell.angle_alpha   90.00
_cell.angle_beta   90.00
_cell.angle_gamma   90.00
#
_symmetry.space_group_name_H-M   'P 1'
#
loop_
_entity.id
_entity.type
_entity.pdbx_description
1 polymer ?
#
loop_
_entity_poly.entity_id
_entity_poly.type
_entity_poly.pdbx_seq_one_letter_code
_entity_poly.pdbx_strand_id
1 'polypeptide(L)'
;TQGRLTLHGFHPLSIEERKLLFQVAKEERREIAYKVFKLKKSDVLEGDVEFIDVSNSTKSSALSVHKNALSHFHAIILHTNKPEETIARYCWLTNQSSPRRIFGSSWKVGLDQQTIIVCSEEDVERIVPSVNVSNLPSILGYALLTESLSKTKDCFSHNELALQSLNRGSFLVKLPEFISGNLIIGTSAADFPWNGGFN
;
A
#
# COMPACT_ATOMS: atom_id res chain seq x y z
N THR A 1 3.78 17.36 -12.65
CA THR A 1 3.00 16.10 -12.49
C THR A 1 1.60 16.23 -13.09
N GLN A 2 0.78 17.23 -12.75
CA GLN A 2 -0.59 17.39 -13.28
C GLN A 2 -0.63 17.40 -14.81
N GLY A 3 0.20 18.23 -15.48
CA GLY A 3 0.22 18.31 -16.96
C GLY A 3 0.53 16.97 -17.61
N ARG A 4 1.45 16.17 -17.05
CA ARG A 4 1.74 14.82 -17.54
C ARG A 4 0.51 13.91 -17.40
N LEU A 5 -0.17 13.93 -16.26
CA LEU A 5 -1.37 13.12 -16.04
C LEU A 5 -2.49 13.48 -17.00
N THR A 6 -2.71 14.78 -17.23
CA THR A 6 -3.73 15.25 -18.21
C THR A 6 -3.42 14.75 -19.62
N LEU A 7 -2.15 14.73 -20.04
CA LEU A 7 -1.76 14.18 -21.35
C LEU A 7 -2.07 12.68 -21.50
N HIS A 8 -2.13 11.96 -20.38
CA HIS A 8 -2.49 10.53 -20.34
C HIS A 8 -3.98 10.29 -20.04
N GLY A 9 -4.82 11.32 -20.16
CA GLY A 9 -6.26 11.19 -20.01
C GLY A 9 -6.79 11.17 -18.58
N PHE A 10 -5.96 11.45 -17.58
CA PHE A 10 -6.41 11.63 -16.21
C PHE A 10 -6.95 13.04 -15.98
N HIS A 11 -7.80 13.18 -14.97
CA HIS A 11 -8.44 14.44 -14.62
C HIS A 11 -8.04 14.90 -13.21
N PRO A 12 -6.81 15.47 -13.05
CA PRO A 12 -6.40 16.01 -11.76
C PRO A 12 -7.27 17.19 -11.35
N LEU A 13 -7.71 17.21 -10.11
CA LEU A 13 -8.44 18.33 -9.52
C LEU A 13 -7.48 19.48 -9.19
N SER A 14 -8.02 20.60 -8.74
CA SER A 14 -7.23 21.77 -8.32
C SER A 14 -6.22 21.42 -7.22
N ILE A 15 -5.09 22.12 -7.24
CA ILE A 15 -4.10 22.02 -6.15
C ILE A 15 -4.67 22.75 -4.93
N GLU A 16 -4.61 22.07 -3.79
CA GLU A 16 -4.95 22.63 -2.47
C GLU A 16 -3.68 22.71 -1.62
N GLU A 17 -3.56 23.77 -0.85
CA GLU A 17 -2.56 23.86 0.22
C GLU A 17 -3.19 23.40 1.52
N ARG A 18 -2.53 22.44 2.17
CA ARG A 18 -2.98 21.87 3.44
C ARG A 18 -1.87 21.92 4.47
N LYS A 19 -2.27 21.90 5.73
CA LYS A 19 -1.38 21.86 6.88
C LYS A 19 -1.71 20.63 7.73
N LEU A 20 -0.68 19.92 8.11
CA LEU A 20 -0.79 18.79 9.04
C LEU A 20 -0.05 19.14 10.33
N LEU A 21 -0.78 19.11 11.44
CA LEU A 21 -0.22 19.21 12.78
C LEU A 21 0.00 17.79 13.30
N PHE A 22 1.23 17.45 13.61
CA PHE A 22 1.54 16.17 14.22
C PHE A 22 2.39 16.34 15.48
N GLN A 23 2.20 15.43 16.41
CA GLN A 23 2.91 15.42 17.66
C GLN A 23 4.19 14.59 17.50
N VAL A 24 5.35 15.22 17.65
CA VAL A 24 6.67 14.56 17.56
C VAL A 24 7.08 13.98 18.92
N ALA A 25 6.76 14.68 20.00
CA ALA A 25 7.01 14.28 21.38
C ALA A 25 5.86 14.77 22.28
N LYS A 26 5.88 14.40 23.58
CA LYS A 26 4.77 14.77 24.50
C LYS A 26 4.37 16.23 24.46
N GLU A 27 5.31 17.16 24.20
CA GLU A 27 5.05 18.61 24.19
C GLU A 27 5.43 19.29 22.87
N GLU A 28 6.01 18.57 21.91
CA GLU A 28 6.44 19.14 20.63
C GLU A 28 5.44 18.81 19.54
N ARG A 29 4.78 19.87 19.01
CA ARG A 29 3.93 19.79 17.80
C ARG A 29 4.69 20.43 16.64
N ARG A 30 4.65 19.76 15.50
CA ARG A 30 5.19 20.32 14.25
C ARG A 30 4.06 20.47 13.24
N GLU A 31 4.13 21.56 12.49
CA GLU A 31 3.27 21.82 11.34
C GLU A 31 4.04 21.50 10.06
N ILE A 32 3.46 20.72 9.19
CA ILE A 32 3.95 20.53 7.82
C ILE A 32 2.91 21.14 6.88
N ALA A 33 3.32 22.13 6.11
CA ALA A 33 2.55 22.61 4.98
C ALA A 33 2.89 21.77 3.75
N TYR A 34 1.87 21.37 3.01
CA TYR A 34 2.04 20.57 1.80
C TYR A 34 1.00 20.95 0.75
N LYS A 35 1.35 20.69 -0.51
CA LYS A 35 0.42 20.84 -1.63
C LYS A 35 -0.12 19.48 -2.00
N VAL A 36 -1.42 19.41 -2.27
CA VAL A 36 -2.08 18.17 -2.64
C VAL A 36 -3.04 18.42 -3.79
N PHE A 37 -3.14 17.47 -4.69
CA PHE A 37 -4.27 17.36 -5.60
C PHE A 37 -4.75 15.91 -5.70
N LYS A 38 -6.04 15.76 -5.97
CA LYS A 38 -6.69 14.46 -6.15
C LYS A 38 -6.95 14.20 -7.64
N LEU A 39 -7.11 12.96 -7.99
CA LEU A 39 -7.73 12.58 -9.26
C LEU A 39 -9.24 12.48 -9.12
N LYS A 40 -9.96 12.62 -10.23
CA LYS A 40 -11.37 12.27 -10.25
C LYS A 40 -11.54 10.78 -9.93
N LYS A 41 -12.58 10.43 -9.20
CA LYS A 41 -12.89 9.04 -8.84
C LYS A 41 -13.09 8.13 -10.06
N SER A 42 -13.52 8.69 -11.19
CA SER A 42 -13.64 7.97 -12.46
C SER A 42 -12.30 7.50 -13.02
N ASP A 43 -11.20 8.11 -12.65
CA ASP A 43 -9.87 7.80 -13.18
C ASP A 43 -9.23 6.62 -12.44
N VAL A 44 -9.59 6.42 -11.16
CA VAL A 44 -9.08 5.37 -10.30
C VAL A 44 -10.21 4.79 -9.46
N LEU A 45 -10.70 3.63 -9.85
CA LEU A 45 -11.88 3.01 -9.26
C LEU A 45 -11.58 2.24 -7.98
N GLU A 46 -10.31 1.87 -7.76
CA GLU A 46 -9.85 1.08 -6.61
C GLU A 46 -9.88 1.88 -5.31
N GLY A 47 -9.79 3.21 -5.39
CA GLY A 47 -9.77 4.09 -4.22
C GLY A 47 -9.43 5.53 -4.58
N ASP A 48 -9.35 6.37 -3.58
CA ASP A 48 -8.95 7.77 -3.77
C ASP A 48 -7.43 7.88 -3.91
N VAL A 49 -6.96 8.55 -4.96
CA VAL A 49 -5.54 8.81 -5.20
C VAL A 49 -5.25 10.29 -5.04
N GLU A 50 -4.32 10.58 -4.15
CA GLU A 50 -3.80 11.91 -3.91
C GLU A 50 -2.31 11.99 -4.26
N PHE A 51 -1.91 13.11 -4.85
CA PHE A 51 -0.51 13.45 -5.08
C PHE A 51 -0.12 14.54 -4.09
N ILE A 52 0.85 14.24 -3.24
CA ILE A 52 1.28 15.13 -2.16
C ILE A 52 2.70 15.61 -2.44
N ASP A 53 2.90 16.91 -2.41
CA ASP A 53 4.21 17.56 -2.48
C ASP A 53 4.58 18.13 -1.10
N VAL A 54 5.57 17.53 -0.47
CA VAL A 54 6.12 17.91 0.83
C VAL A 54 7.53 18.50 0.71
N SER A 55 7.82 19.16 -0.38
CA SER A 55 9.16 19.67 -0.73
C SER A 55 9.81 20.56 0.34
N ASN A 56 9.02 21.13 1.25
CA ASN A 56 9.50 21.97 2.34
C ASN A 56 9.60 21.25 3.70
N SER A 57 9.33 19.95 3.76
CA SER A 57 9.48 19.23 5.01
C SER A 57 10.95 18.89 5.26
N THR A 58 11.51 19.37 6.36
CA THR A 58 12.77 18.84 6.89
C THR A 58 12.56 17.34 7.10
N LYS A 59 13.32 16.51 6.38
CA LYS A 59 13.32 15.06 6.58
C LYS A 59 13.63 14.80 8.05
N SER A 60 12.61 14.56 8.86
CA SER A 60 12.82 14.10 10.22
C SER A 60 13.34 12.68 10.15
N SER A 61 14.62 12.49 10.40
CA SER A 61 15.27 11.19 10.47
C SER A 61 14.93 10.41 11.76
N ALA A 62 14.14 11.00 12.64
CA ALA A 62 13.66 10.31 13.83
C ALA A 62 12.50 9.40 13.45
N LEU A 63 12.82 8.21 12.93
CA LEU A 63 11.89 7.09 12.91
C LEU A 63 11.52 6.79 14.37
N SER A 64 10.30 7.14 14.75
CA SER A 64 9.78 6.69 16.05
C SER A 64 9.65 5.17 15.96
N VAL A 65 10.39 4.46 16.82
CA VAL A 65 10.23 3.02 16.95
C VAL A 65 8.79 2.77 17.43
N HIS A 66 7.95 2.24 16.56
CA HIS A 66 6.60 1.87 16.92
C HIS A 66 6.61 0.74 17.93
N LYS A 67 5.73 0.80 18.94
CA LYS A 67 5.62 -0.24 19.97
C LYS A 67 5.36 -1.63 19.38
N ASN A 68 4.69 -1.70 18.22
CA ASN A 68 4.41 -2.93 17.50
C ASN A 68 5.56 -3.38 16.57
N ALA A 69 6.72 -2.72 16.60
CA ALA A 69 7.90 -2.96 15.79
C ALA A 69 7.69 -2.84 14.25
N LEU A 70 6.55 -2.33 13.78
CA LEU A 70 6.37 -2.03 12.36
C LEU A 70 7.30 -0.89 11.95
N SER A 71 8.01 -1.07 10.83
CA SER A 71 9.05 -0.15 10.37
C SER A 71 8.71 0.54 9.05
N HIS A 72 8.21 -0.19 8.06
CA HIS A 72 8.03 0.33 6.71
C HIS A 72 6.73 -0.16 6.05
N PHE A 73 6.11 0.74 5.31
CA PHE A 73 5.10 0.38 4.33
C PHE A 73 5.80 -0.16 3.08
N HIS A 74 5.47 -1.38 2.67
CA HIS A 74 6.14 -2.04 1.55
C HIS A 74 5.29 -2.10 0.29
N ALA A 75 4.02 -2.48 0.40
CA ALA A 75 3.17 -2.57 -0.78
C ALA A 75 1.70 -2.28 -0.50
N ILE A 76 1.02 -1.79 -1.54
CA ILE A 76 -0.44 -1.81 -1.65
C ILE A 76 -0.85 -2.93 -2.59
N ILE A 77 -1.91 -3.65 -2.25
CA ILE A 77 -2.45 -4.76 -3.03
C ILE A 77 -3.82 -4.35 -3.56
N LEU A 78 -3.91 -4.19 -4.85
CA LEU A 78 -5.13 -3.85 -5.58
C LEU A 78 -5.74 -5.12 -6.16
N HIS A 79 -7.05 -5.24 -6.11
CA HIS A 79 -7.78 -6.37 -6.68
C HIS A 79 -8.70 -5.88 -7.81
N THR A 80 -8.65 -6.56 -8.95
CA THR A 80 -9.39 -6.15 -10.14
C THR A 80 -9.64 -7.33 -11.08
N ASN A 81 -10.70 -7.25 -11.86
CA ASN A 81 -10.96 -8.16 -12.99
C ASN A 81 -10.24 -7.74 -14.28
N LYS A 82 -9.50 -6.60 -14.27
CA LYS A 82 -8.77 -6.06 -15.42
C LYS A 82 -7.32 -5.74 -15.06
N PRO A 83 -6.50 -6.74 -14.70
CA PRO A 83 -5.17 -6.52 -14.15
C PRO A 83 -4.22 -5.80 -15.12
N GLU A 84 -4.26 -6.10 -16.43
CA GLU A 84 -3.42 -5.43 -17.43
C GLU A 84 -3.77 -3.94 -17.57
N GLU A 85 -5.06 -3.61 -17.64
CA GLU A 85 -5.50 -2.21 -17.72
C GLU A 85 -5.13 -1.45 -16.44
N THR A 86 -5.32 -2.10 -15.28
CA THR A 86 -5.02 -1.50 -13.98
C THR A 86 -3.52 -1.25 -13.81
N ILE A 87 -2.66 -2.23 -14.11
CA ILE A 87 -1.22 -2.03 -13.97
C ILE A 87 -0.69 -0.97 -14.94
N ALA A 88 -1.19 -0.93 -16.18
CA ALA A 88 -0.84 0.11 -17.15
C ALA A 88 -1.22 1.50 -16.62
N ARG A 89 -2.41 1.66 -16.07
CA ARG A 89 -2.86 2.91 -15.43
C ARG A 89 -1.94 3.35 -14.29
N TYR A 90 -1.56 2.43 -13.39
CA TYR A 90 -0.65 2.74 -12.29
C TYR A 90 0.77 3.03 -12.75
N CYS A 91 1.24 2.42 -13.84
CA CYS A 91 2.50 2.81 -14.48
C CYS A 91 2.47 4.28 -14.94
N TRP A 92 1.38 4.73 -15.57
CA TRP A 92 1.21 6.13 -15.93
C TRP A 92 1.13 7.05 -14.70
N LEU A 93 0.39 6.67 -13.67
CA LEU A 93 0.24 7.46 -12.44
C LEU A 93 1.60 7.67 -11.75
N THR A 94 2.39 6.63 -11.64
CA THR A 94 3.66 6.64 -10.92
C THR A 94 4.87 7.00 -11.78
N ASN A 95 4.68 7.17 -13.08
CA ASN A 95 5.76 7.37 -14.06
C ASN A 95 6.78 6.22 -14.08
N GLN A 96 6.29 5.00 -13.96
CA GLN A 96 7.08 3.78 -14.04
C GLN A 96 6.80 3.05 -15.35
N SER A 97 7.81 2.41 -15.94
CA SER A 97 7.69 1.78 -17.26
C SER A 97 7.93 0.27 -17.26
N SER A 98 8.20 -0.32 -16.11
CA SER A 98 8.66 -1.71 -16.03
C SER A 98 7.80 -2.57 -15.10
N PRO A 99 6.50 -2.75 -15.40
CA PRO A 99 5.71 -3.71 -14.66
C PRO A 99 6.21 -5.14 -14.92
N ARG A 100 6.09 -5.99 -13.91
CA ARG A 100 6.48 -7.41 -14.01
C ARG A 100 5.29 -8.28 -13.65
N ARG A 101 5.05 -9.32 -14.44
CA ARG A 101 4.12 -10.38 -14.10
C ARG A 101 4.69 -11.18 -12.91
N ILE A 102 3.89 -11.48 -11.93
CA ILE A 102 4.32 -12.22 -10.74
C ILE A 102 3.88 -13.69 -10.80
N PHE A 103 2.61 -13.95 -11.09
CA PHE A 103 2.03 -15.26 -11.38
C PHE A 103 0.65 -15.06 -11.99
N GLY A 104 0.12 -16.10 -12.66
CA GLY A 104 -1.18 -16.02 -13.33
C GLY A 104 -1.33 -14.74 -14.16
N SER A 105 -2.37 -13.98 -13.87
CA SER A 105 -2.66 -12.67 -14.48
C SER A 105 -2.31 -11.50 -13.58
N SER A 106 -1.60 -11.72 -12.47
CA SER A 106 -1.23 -10.69 -11.51
C SER A 106 0.09 -10.02 -11.83
N TRP A 107 0.21 -8.75 -11.47
CA TRP A 107 1.33 -7.88 -11.83
C TRP A 107 1.88 -7.13 -10.63
N LYS A 108 3.13 -6.68 -10.75
CA LYS A 108 3.72 -5.71 -9.83
C LYS A 108 4.45 -4.61 -10.57
N VAL A 109 4.46 -3.42 -10.00
CA VAL A 109 5.32 -2.29 -10.39
C VAL A 109 6.04 -1.77 -9.15
N GLY A 110 7.37 -1.72 -9.24
CA GLY A 110 8.21 -1.16 -8.18
C GLY A 110 8.20 0.36 -8.24
N LEU A 111 8.10 0.98 -7.07
CA LEU A 111 8.46 2.36 -6.79
C LEU A 111 9.81 2.34 -6.07
N ASP A 112 10.36 3.47 -5.66
CA ASP A 112 11.69 3.51 -5.03
C ASP A 112 11.87 2.48 -3.91
N GLN A 113 10.98 2.52 -2.91
CA GLN A 113 11.02 1.61 -1.76
C GLN A 113 9.73 0.81 -1.57
N GLN A 114 8.70 1.10 -2.35
CA GLN A 114 7.39 0.49 -2.27
C GLN A 114 7.06 -0.27 -3.56
N THR A 115 5.98 -1.02 -3.50
CA THR A 115 5.48 -1.80 -4.65
C THR A 115 3.97 -1.68 -4.73
N ILE A 116 3.45 -1.58 -5.94
CA ILE A 116 2.03 -1.76 -6.22
C ILE A 116 1.85 -3.17 -6.78
N ILE A 117 1.00 -3.95 -6.14
CA ILE A 117 0.58 -5.27 -6.57
C ILE A 117 -0.81 -5.14 -7.18
N VAL A 118 -0.99 -5.65 -8.37
CA VAL A 118 -2.30 -5.75 -9.02
C VAL A 118 -2.66 -7.23 -9.11
N CYS A 119 -3.59 -7.63 -8.28
CA CYS A 119 -4.04 -9.01 -8.13
C CYS A 119 -5.24 -9.28 -9.04
N SER A 120 -5.19 -10.34 -9.82
CA SER A 120 -6.34 -10.87 -10.55
C SER A 120 -7.23 -11.70 -9.63
N GLU A 121 -8.49 -11.89 -10.01
CA GLU A 121 -9.45 -12.68 -9.22
C GLU A 121 -8.97 -14.12 -8.98
N GLU A 122 -8.36 -14.76 -9.98
CA GLU A 122 -7.84 -16.13 -9.91
C GLU A 122 -6.63 -16.29 -8.95
N ASP A 123 -5.94 -15.19 -8.65
CA ASP A 123 -4.71 -15.20 -7.86
C ASP A 123 -4.91 -14.70 -6.42
N VAL A 124 -6.12 -14.25 -6.06
CA VAL A 124 -6.41 -13.68 -4.72
C VAL A 124 -5.98 -14.64 -3.61
N GLU A 125 -6.38 -15.91 -3.70
CA GLU A 125 -6.10 -16.90 -2.67
C GLU A 125 -4.60 -17.15 -2.45
N ARG A 126 -3.78 -16.90 -3.48
CA ARG A 126 -2.31 -17.02 -3.39
C ARG A 126 -1.67 -15.82 -2.68
N ILE A 127 -2.28 -14.65 -2.79
CA ILE A 127 -1.75 -13.40 -2.22
C ILE A 127 -2.32 -13.17 -0.82
N VAL A 128 -3.62 -13.29 -0.67
CA VAL A 128 -4.35 -13.06 0.58
C VAL A 128 -5.33 -14.20 0.80
N PRO A 129 -4.90 -15.29 1.45
CA PRO A 129 -5.75 -16.46 1.65
C PRO A 129 -7.00 -16.15 2.48
N SER A 130 -8.10 -16.85 2.16
CA SER A 130 -9.35 -16.81 2.91
C SER A 130 -9.99 -15.42 3.03
N VAL A 131 -9.83 -14.61 1.97
CA VAL A 131 -10.44 -13.29 1.87
C VAL A 131 -11.74 -13.38 1.08
N ASN A 132 -12.80 -12.88 1.67
CA ASN A 132 -14.07 -12.72 0.98
C ASN A 132 -14.08 -11.36 0.27
N VAL A 133 -14.02 -11.36 -1.05
CA VAL A 133 -13.99 -10.13 -1.84
C VAL A 133 -15.34 -9.97 -2.54
N SER A 134 -16.12 -8.98 -2.14
CA SER A 134 -17.45 -8.74 -2.66
C SER A 134 -17.52 -7.69 -3.76
N ASN A 135 -16.56 -6.78 -3.82
CA ASN A 135 -16.59 -5.63 -4.73
C ASN A 135 -15.29 -5.50 -5.52
N LEU A 136 -15.40 -5.33 -6.84
CA LEU A 136 -14.30 -5.06 -7.76
C LEU A 136 -14.51 -3.74 -8.50
N PRO A 137 -13.46 -2.97 -8.72
CA PRO A 137 -12.12 -3.12 -8.17
C PRO A 137 -12.02 -2.61 -6.72
N SER A 138 -11.02 -3.07 -5.94
CA SER A 138 -10.85 -2.70 -4.54
C SER A 138 -9.40 -2.74 -4.08
N ILE A 139 -9.12 -2.14 -2.92
CA ILE A 139 -7.88 -2.37 -2.18
C ILE A 139 -8.06 -3.64 -1.36
N LEU A 140 -7.30 -4.68 -1.67
CA LEU A 140 -7.33 -5.96 -0.98
C LEU A 140 -6.58 -5.89 0.36
N GLY A 141 -5.52 -5.10 0.42
CA GLY A 141 -4.73 -4.96 1.63
C GLY A 141 -3.40 -4.24 1.43
N TYR A 142 -2.58 -4.34 2.46
CA TYR A 142 -1.28 -3.68 2.52
C TYR A 142 -0.22 -4.65 3.03
N ALA A 143 1.02 -4.47 2.56
CA ALA A 143 2.17 -5.19 3.08
C ALA A 143 3.07 -4.25 3.89
N LEU A 144 3.46 -4.69 5.06
CA LEU A 144 4.29 -3.93 5.99
C LEU A 144 5.51 -4.75 6.40
N LEU A 145 6.62 -4.08 6.58
CA LEU A 145 7.83 -4.67 7.16
C LEU A 145 7.87 -4.43 8.67
N THR A 146 8.42 -5.39 9.37
CA THR A 146 8.65 -5.30 10.81
C THR A 146 10.09 -5.65 11.17
N GLU A 147 10.61 -5.01 12.21
CA GLU A 147 11.91 -5.36 12.80
C GLU A 147 11.84 -6.62 13.68
N SER A 148 10.63 -7.02 14.11
CA SER A 148 10.43 -8.19 14.97
C SER A 148 9.04 -8.79 14.79
N LEU A 149 9.00 -9.95 14.13
CA LEU A 149 7.74 -10.70 13.93
C LEU A 149 7.08 -11.08 15.26
N SER A 150 7.87 -11.49 16.26
CA SER A 150 7.31 -11.87 17.57
C SER A 150 6.62 -10.69 18.24
N LYS A 151 7.31 -9.56 18.37
CA LYS A 151 6.72 -8.34 18.97
C LYS A 151 5.48 -7.87 18.24
N THR A 152 5.49 -7.95 16.89
CA THR A 152 4.36 -7.55 16.09
C THR A 152 3.18 -8.50 16.29
N LYS A 153 3.41 -9.82 16.28
CA LYS A 153 2.39 -10.83 16.56
C LYS A 153 1.80 -10.65 17.96
N ASP A 154 2.64 -10.49 18.97
CA ASP A 154 2.20 -10.28 20.36
C ASP A 154 1.31 -9.05 20.48
N CYS A 155 1.69 -7.94 19.82
CA CYS A 155 0.91 -6.71 19.81
C CYS A 155 -0.47 -6.91 19.17
N PHE A 156 -0.55 -7.59 18.02
CA PHE A 156 -1.82 -7.84 17.34
C PHE A 156 -2.69 -8.86 18.09
N SER A 157 -2.10 -9.93 18.63
CA SER A 157 -2.82 -10.91 19.44
C SER A 157 -3.38 -10.29 20.72
N HIS A 158 -2.63 -9.39 21.36
CA HIS A 158 -3.11 -8.68 22.55
C HIS A 158 -4.32 -7.77 22.26
N ASN A 159 -4.45 -7.32 21.01
CA ASN A 159 -5.60 -6.55 20.52
C ASN A 159 -6.68 -7.43 19.84
N GLU A 160 -6.66 -8.73 20.09
CA GLU A 160 -7.66 -9.71 19.62
C GLU A 160 -7.80 -9.79 18.09
N LEU A 161 -6.78 -9.39 17.34
CA LEU A 161 -6.80 -9.51 15.87
C LEU A 161 -6.46 -10.94 15.45
N ALA A 162 -7.21 -11.44 14.48
CA ALA A 162 -6.98 -12.77 13.90
C ALA A 162 -5.69 -12.78 13.08
N LEU A 163 -4.80 -13.71 13.43
CA LEU A 163 -3.52 -13.92 12.74
C LEU A 163 -3.51 -15.25 12.01
N GLN A 164 -3.07 -15.24 10.75
CA GLN A 164 -2.89 -16.42 9.95
C GLN A 164 -1.44 -16.49 9.45
N SER A 165 -0.72 -17.54 9.75
CA SER A 165 0.63 -17.74 9.22
C SER A 165 0.58 -17.97 7.71
N LEU A 166 1.45 -17.30 6.99
CA LEU A 166 1.67 -17.49 5.57
C LEU A 166 2.99 -18.23 5.35
N ASN A 167 3.19 -18.72 4.12
CA ASN A 167 4.47 -19.28 3.72
C ASN A 167 5.59 -18.24 3.84
N ARG A 168 6.83 -18.69 4.02
CA ARG A 168 8.05 -17.87 4.02
C ARG A 168 8.22 -16.92 5.22
N GLY A 169 7.58 -17.19 6.34
CA GLY A 169 7.79 -16.42 7.56
C GLY A 169 6.95 -15.15 7.68
N SER A 170 6.11 -14.83 6.70
CA SER A 170 5.13 -13.75 6.83
C SER A 170 3.83 -14.23 7.50
N PHE A 171 2.99 -13.29 7.90
CA PHE A 171 1.65 -13.59 8.40
C PHE A 171 0.64 -12.54 7.95
N LEU A 172 -0.60 -12.98 7.88
CA LEU A 172 -1.76 -12.18 7.54
C LEU A 172 -2.49 -11.75 8.81
N VAL A 173 -2.90 -10.49 8.85
CA VAL A 173 -3.79 -9.93 9.86
C VAL A 173 -5.07 -9.49 9.16
N LYS A 174 -6.20 -10.03 9.57
CA LYS A 174 -7.50 -9.57 9.11
C LYS A 174 -7.91 -8.36 9.94
N LEU A 175 -8.11 -7.23 9.29
CA LEU A 175 -8.60 -6.03 9.96
C LEU A 175 -10.10 -6.15 10.23
N PRO A 176 -10.63 -5.48 11.27
CA PRO A 176 -12.05 -5.39 11.52
C PRO A 176 -12.81 -4.82 10.30
N GLU A 177 -14.05 -5.26 10.10
CA GLU A 177 -14.85 -4.87 8.93
C GLU A 177 -14.99 -3.36 8.73
N PHE A 178 -15.04 -2.60 9.83
CA PHE A 178 -15.16 -1.13 9.75
C PHE A 178 -13.90 -0.42 9.24
N ILE A 179 -12.73 -1.08 9.28
CA ILE A 179 -11.49 -0.57 8.68
C ILE A 179 -11.34 -1.10 7.25
N SER A 180 -11.86 -2.30 7.01
CA SER A 180 -11.71 -3.12 5.80
C SER A 180 -10.25 -3.37 5.37
N GLY A 181 -10.03 -4.49 4.68
CA GLY A 181 -8.71 -4.86 4.15
C GLY A 181 -7.93 -5.81 5.03
N ASN A 182 -6.69 -6.05 4.63
CA ASN A 182 -5.81 -7.03 5.24
C ASN A 182 -4.40 -6.46 5.36
N LEU A 183 -3.65 -6.91 6.36
CA LEU A 183 -2.23 -6.61 6.46
C LEU A 183 -1.42 -7.88 6.27
N ILE A 184 -0.42 -7.85 5.40
CA ILE A 184 0.59 -8.91 5.30
C ILE A 184 1.87 -8.37 5.91
N ILE A 185 2.40 -9.07 6.91
CA ILE A 185 3.55 -8.63 7.68
C ILE A 185 4.70 -9.57 7.44
N GLY A 186 5.86 -9.03 7.08
CA GLY A 186 7.12 -9.76 6.90
C GLY A 186 8.31 -9.00 7.46
N THR A 187 9.48 -9.63 7.54
CA THR A 187 10.73 -8.98 7.96
C THR A 187 11.51 -8.45 6.76
N SER A 188 11.27 -9.02 5.61
CA SER A 188 11.93 -8.64 4.35
C SER A 188 10.97 -8.72 3.18
N ALA A 189 11.33 -8.07 2.09
CA ALA A 189 10.57 -8.16 0.84
C ALA A 189 10.43 -9.60 0.32
N ALA A 190 11.42 -10.48 0.60
CA ALA A 190 11.42 -11.88 0.18
C ALA A 190 10.34 -12.74 0.86
N ASP A 191 9.84 -12.29 2.01
CA ASP A 191 8.82 -13.01 2.78
C ASP A 191 7.43 -12.93 2.15
N PHE A 192 7.21 -11.98 1.23
CA PHE A 192 5.91 -11.77 0.62
C PHE A 192 5.65 -12.72 -0.55
N PRO A 193 4.38 -13.18 -0.73
CA PRO A 193 4.00 -14.18 -1.73
C PRO A 193 4.47 -13.87 -3.16
N TRP A 194 4.47 -12.59 -3.55
CA TRP A 194 4.82 -12.14 -4.91
C TRP A 194 6.32 -11.98 -5.19
N ASN A 195 7.19 -12.20 -4.22
CA ASN A 195 8.64 -12.10 -4.39
C ASN A 195 9.36 -13.46 -4.38
N GLY A 196 8.62 -14.54 -4.25
CA GLY A 196 9.17 -15.86 -4.33
C GLY A 196 9.13 -16.40 -5.75
N GLY A 197 10.28 -16.80 -6.28
CA GLY A 197 10.29 -17.67 -7.45
C GLY A 197 9.50 -18.97 -7.14
N PHE A 198 8.62 -19.37 -8.06
CA PHE A 198 8.02 -20.69 -7.99
C PHE A 198 9.12 -21.70 -8.31
N ASN A 199 9.50 -22.50 -7.34
CA ASN A 199 10.11 -23.81 -7.61
C ASN A 199 8.99 -24.79 -7.93
#